data_b37d7be6ad260f9c449d07599c4da82d
#
_entry.id   b37d7be6ad260f9c449d07599c4da82d
#
_cell.length_a   1.000
_cell.length_b   1.000
_cell.length_c   1.000
_cell.angle_alpha   90.00
_cell.angle_beta   90.00
_cell.angle_gamma   90.00
#
_symmetry.space_group_name_H-M   'P 1'
#
loop_
_entity.id
_entity.type
_entity.pdbx_description
1 polymer ?
#
loop_
_entity_poly.entity_id
_entity_poly.type
_entity_poly.pdbx_seq_one_letter_code
_entity_poly.pdbx_strand_id
1 'polypeptide(L)'
;MESNRSFLVQLQILTKRMVLRVVRRPLAELPNLIISAFFLFVYDGALGGVFGGAASGTPFDFAKGNFINFILPVSIVSASLSGAASGIYLVEDIESGVFKRYQSMPISRWAIILAPMNVGAFRVLLQSGLILFIGIIIGADPAVGSIGFLIVLSIAFIWGMGFAGYSVAAGVKSGSSQGAQAATFLFFPAIFLAPTFVPREALKGWLETAAAYNPTTYVIEAM
;
A
#
# COMPACT_ATOMS: atom_id res chain seq x y z
N MET A 1 -11.85 7.11 32.17
CA MET A 1 -10.46 6.75 31.82
C MET A 1 -10.24 5.24 31.67
N GLU A 2 -10.90 4.37 32.43
CA GLU A 2 -10.78 2.90 32.33
C GLU A 2 -11.28 2.31 31.02
N SER A 3 -12.35 2.85 30.44
CA SER A 3 -12.91 2.42 29.15
C SER A 3 -11.91 2.56 28.00
N ASN A 4 -11.08 3.59 28.00
CA ASN A 4 -10.11 3.84 26.95
C ASN A 4 -8.87 2.92 27.05
N ARG A 5 -8.44 2.56 28.25
CA ARG A 5 -7.38 1.57 28.47
C ARG A 5 -7.83 0.18 28.03
N SER A 6 -9.07 -0.18 28.35
CA SER A 6 -9.66 -1.46 27.90
C SER A 6 -9.71 -1.55 26.37
N PHE A 7 -10.10 -0.48 25.67
CA PHE A 7 -10.15 -0.45 24.20
C PHE A 7 -8.77 -0.64 23.56
N LEU A 8 -7.75 0.08 24.01
CA LEU A 8 -6.39 -0.04 23.45
C LEU A 8 -5.79 -1.42 23.66
N VAL A 9 -6.03 -2.03 24.83
CA VAL A 9 -5.57 -3.39 25.13
C VAL A 9 -6.28 -4.39 24.23
N GLN A 10 -7.59 -4.27 24.02
CA GLN A 10 -8.36 -5.12 23.11
C GLN A 10 -7.83 -5.01 21.66
N LEU A 11 -7.61 -3.76 21.19
CA LEU A 11 -7.07 -3.50 19.87
C LEU A 11 -5.67 -4.11 19.71
N GLN A 12 -4.79 -3.96 20.68
CA GLN A 12 -3.45 -4.55 20.66
C GLN A 12 -3.50 -6.08 20.59
N ILE A 13 -4.33 -6.72 21.39
CA ILE A 13 -4.44 -8.18 21.42
C ILE A 13 -4.92 -8.71 20.06
N LEU A 14 -5.98 -8.10 19.50
CA LEU A 14 -6.53 -8.49 18.20
C LEU A 14 -5.53 -8.25 17.06
N THR A 15 -4.90 -7.08 17.05
CA THR A 15 -3.87 -6.75 16.04
C THR A 15 -2.68 -7.72 16.14
N LYS A 16 -2.16 -7.97 17.36
CA LYS A 16 -1.05 -8.92 17.58
C LYS A 16 -1.39 -10.33 17.08
N ARG A 17 -2.61 -10.82 17.35
CA ARG A 17 -3.07 -12.12 16.84
C ARG A 17 -3.01 -12.20 15.33
N MET A 18 -3.51 -11.17 14.65
CA MET A 18 -3.54 -11.12 13.19
C MET A 18 -2.14 -10.91 12.59
N VAL A 19 -1.31 -10.05 13.17
CA VAL A 19 0.09 -9.87 12.77
C VAL A 19 0.86 -11.19 12.87
N LEU A 20 0.68 -11.95 13.95
CA LEU A 20 1.31 -13.26 14.09
C LEU A 20 0.85 -14.25 13.01
N ARG A 21 -0.41 -14.15 12.52
CA ARG A 21 -0.89 -14.94 11.38
C ARG A 21 -0.12 -14.61 10.10
N VAL A 22 0.12 -13.31 9.84
CA VAL A 22 0.91 -12.82 8.70
C VAL A 22 2.36 -13.32 8.79
N VAL A 23 3.02 -13.08 9.92
CA VAL A 23 4.42 -13.47 10.14
C VAL A 23 4.64 -14.98 10.03
N ARG A 24 3.67 -15.79 10.43
CA ARG A 24 3.74 -17.25 10.33
C ARG A 24 3.49 -17.80 8.93
N ARG A 25 3.02 -16.96 7.99
CA ARG A 25 2.76 -17.35 6.59
C ARG A 25 3.48 -16.41 5.62
N PRO A 26 4.83 -16.30 5.67
CA PRO A 26 5.57 -15.34 4.85
C PRO A 26 5.40 -15.61 3.34
N LEU A 27 5.22 -16.86 2.95
CA LEU A 27 5.00 -17.22 1.54
C LEU A 27 3.71 -16.62 0.95
N ALA A 28 2.71 -16.32 1.77
CA ALA A 28 1.49 -15.67 1.31
C ALA A 28 1.71 -14.19 0.93
N GLU A 29 2.79 -13.57 1.41
CA GLU A 29 3.16 -12.20 1.09
C GLU A 29 4.02 -12.09 -0.19
N LEU A 30 4.67 -13.16 -0.61
CA LEU A 30 5.58 -13.17 -1.75
C LEU A 30 4.95 -12.67 -3.05
N PRO A 31 3.71 -13.03 -3.45
CA PRO A 31 3.13 -12.53 -4.70
C PRO A 31 3.05 -11.00 -4.74
N ASN A 32 2.62 -10.38 -3.64
CA ASN A 32 2.50 -8.92 -3.57
C ASN A 32 3.88 -8.23 -3.56
N LEU A 33 4.87 -8.83 -2.89
CA LEU A 33 6.24 -8.34 -2.88
C LEU A 33 6.88 -8.47 -4.27
N ILE A 34 6.64 -9.58 -4.96
CA ILE A 34 7.12 -9.80 -6.33
C ILE A 34 6.50 -8.76 -7.27
N ILE A 35 5.20 -8.46 -7.15
CA ILE A 35 4.54 -7.44 -7.97
C ILE A 35 5.20 -6.08 -7.74
N SER A 36 5.42 -5.68 -6.48
CA SER A 36 6.03 -4.38 -6.16
C SER A 36 7.49 -4.30 -6.63
N ALA A 37 8.27 -5.37 -6.45
CA ALA A 37 9.64 -5.45 -6.95
C ALA A 37 9.67 -5.49 -8.50
N PHE A 38 8.71 -6.18 -9.12
CA PHE A 38 8.56 -6.20 -10.58
C PHE A 38 8.35 -4.80 -11.13
N PHE A 39 7.48 -4.00 -10.52
CA PHE A 39 7.33 -2.60 -10.92
C PHE A 39 8.68 -1.87 -10.85
N LEU A 40 9.42 -2.00 -9.74
CA LEU A 40 10.70 -1.34 -9.59
C LEU A 40 11.71 -1.75 -10.67
N PHE A 41 11.97 -3.06 -10.82
CA PHE A 41 13.01 -3.58 -11.72
C PHE A 41 12.64 -3.46 -13.20
N VAL A 42 11.38 -3.72 -13.56
CA VAL A 42 10.96 -3.68 -14.96
C VAL A 42 10.88 -2.25 -15.47
N TYR A 43 10.39 -1.33 -14.65
CA TYR A 43 10.35 0.07 -15.07
C TYR A 43 11.73 0.70 -15.10
N ASP A 44 12.59 0.41 -14.13
CA ASP A 44 13.98 0.87 -14.17
C ASP A 44 14.73 0.32 -15.39
N GLY A 45 14.61 -0.98 -15.66
CA GLY A 45 15.24 -1.62 -16.80
C GLY A 45 14.66 -1.23 -18.15
N ALA A 46 13.33 -1.05 -18.26
CA ALA A 46 12.65 -0.75 -19.50
C ALA A 46 12.73 0.75 -19.87
N LEU A 47 12.59 1.63 -18.90
CA LEU A 47 12.46 3.06 -19.09
C LEU A 47 13.69 3.84 -18.58
N GLY A 48 14.47 3.29 -17.67
CA GLY A 48 15.70 3.89 -17.16
C GLY A 48 16.71 4.13 -18.26
N GLY A 49 16.86 3.21 -19.22
CA GLY A 49 17.70 3.40 -20.41
C GLY A 49 17.18 4.47 -21.38
N VAL A 50 15.86 4.66 -21.45
CA VAL A 50 15.22 5.66 -22.33
C VAL A 50 15.24 7.05 -21.69
N PHE A 51 14.98 7.15 -20.40
CA PHE A 51 14.83 8.41 -19.69
C PHE A 51 16.08 8.80 -18.89
N GLY A 52 16.93 7.85 -18.49
CA GLY A 52 18.20 8.08 -17.76
C GLY A 52 19.41 8.24 -18.68
N GLY A 53 19.36 7.74 -19.93
CA GLY A 53 20.34 8.03 -20.96
C GLY A 53 20.05 9.41 -21.55
N ALA A 54 21.09 10.18 -21.84
CA ALA A 54 21.08 11.54 -22.38
C ALA A 54 20.24 11.72 -23.67
N ALA A 55 18.96 11.41 -23.64
CA ALA A 55 17.97 11.89 -24.59
C ALA A 55 17.73 13.38 -24.26
N SER A 56 18.76 14.20 -24.56
CA SER A 56 18.69 15.65 -24.61
C SER A 56 17.60 16.04 -25.60
N GLY A 57 16.39 16.30 -25.09
CA GLY A 57 15.25 16.68 -25.90
C GLY A 57 13.90 16.27 -25.36
N THR A 58 13.85 15.50 -24.29
CA THR A 58 12.58 15.31 -23.55
C THR A 58 12.34 16.55 -22.68
N PRO A 59 11.08 17.05 -22.58
CA PRO A 59 10.74 18.20 -21.73
C PRO A 59 10.97 17.92 -20.24
N PHE A 60 11.38 16.72 -19.88
CA PHE A 60 11.63 16.25 -18.50
C PHE A 60 13.12 16.00 -18.33
N ASP A 61 13.75 16.84 -17.52
CA ASP A 61 15.17 16.73 -17.17
C ASP A 61 15.36 15.62 -16.10
N PHE A 62 15.13 14.36 -16.50
CA PHE A 62 15.48 13.19 -15.67
C PHE A 62 16.99 13.04 -15.50
N ALA A 63 17.80 13.81 -16.25
CA ALA A 63 19.25 13.80 -16.17
C ALA A 63 19.79 14.31 -14.82
N LYS A 64 18.98 15.05 -14.05
CA LYS A 64 19.35 15.57 -12.72
C LYS A 64 18.85 14.70 -11.57
N GLY A 65 17.91 13.79 -11.80
CA GLY A 65 17.41 12.84 -10.82
C GLY A 65 17.45 11.42 -11.37
N ASN A 66 17.97 10.48 -10.63
CA ASN A 66 17.92 9.07 -11.02
C ASN A 66 16.47 8.68 -11.30
N PHE A 67 16.19 8.08 -12.45
CA PHE A 67 14.84 7.60 -12.81
C PHE A 67 14.25 6.71 -11.72
N ILE A 68 15.11 6.04 -10.95
CA ILE A 68 14.71 5.22 -9.81
C ILE A 68 13.97 6.01 -8.73
N ASN A 69 14.32 7.29 -8.52
CA ASN A 69 13.63 8.15 -7.55
C ASN A 69 12.20 8.45 -7.98
N PHE A 70 11.93 8.47 -9.29
CA PHE A 70 10.58 8.64 -9.83
C PHE A 70 9.74 7.37 -9.69
N ILE A 71 10.33 6.19 -9.96
CA ILE A 71 9.57 4.93 -9.98
C ILE A 71 9.42 4.31 -8.58
N LEU A 72 10.25 4.70 -7.62
CA LEU A 72 10.22 4.17 -6.27
C LEU A 72 8.88 4.42 -5.56
N PRO A 73 8.30 5.64 -5.56
CA PRO A 73 6.98 5.91 -5.00
C PRO A 73 5.88 5.02 -5.59
N VAL A 74 5.90 4.81 -6.90
CA VAL A 74 4.95 3.94 -7.60
C VAL A 74 5.06 2.49 -7.11
N SER A 75 6.29 2.00 -6.97
CA SER A 75 6.57 0.66 -6.45
C SER A 75 6.12 0.50 -4.99
N ILE A 76 6.28 1.53 -4.18
CA ILE A 76 5.81 1.58 -2.79
C ILE A 76 4.27 1.60 -2.74
N VAL A 77 3.63 2.42 -3.56
CA VAL A 77 2.16 2.48 -3.62
C VAL A 77 1.58 1.15 -4.08
N SER A 78 2.24 0.42 -4.98
CA SER A 78 1.80 -0.92 -5.37
C SER A 78 1.79 -1.93 -4.22
N ALA A 79 2.61 -1.71 -3.17
CA ALA A 79 2.58 -2.50 -1.95
C ALA A 79 1.24 -2.39 -1.19
N SER A 80 0.41 -1.38 -1.49
CA SER A 80 -0.94 -1.22 -0.91
C SER A 80 -1.86 -2.40 -1.24
N LEU A 81 -1.58 -3.13 -2.33
CA LEU A 81 -2.28 -4.37 -2.66
C LEU A 81 -2.17 -5.42 -1.54
N SER A 82 -1.05 -5.43 -0.81
CA SER A 82 -0.91 -6.31 0.36
C SER A 82 -1.79 -5.89 1.52
N GLY A 83 -1.97 -4.57 1.71
CA GLY A 83 -2.89 -4.02 2.72
C GLY A 83 -4.33 -4.44 2.48
N ALA A 84 -4.74 -4.52 1.21
CA ALA A 84 -6.07 -4.94 0.82
C ALA A 84 -6.44 -6.37 1.25
N ALA A 85 -5.47 -7.27 1.35
CA ALA A 85 -5.74 -8.62 1.86
C ALA A 85 -6.18 -8.65 3.33
N SER A 86 -6.09 -7.53 4.05
CA SER A 86 -6.57 -7.45 5.43
C SER A 86 -8.10 -7.62 5.55
N GLY A 87 -8.87 -7.19 4.55
CA GLY A 87 -10.30 -7.43 4.47
C GLY A 87 -10.66 -8.92 4.37
N ILE A 88 -9.83 -9.69 3.67
CA ILE A 88 -10.00 -11.14 3.54
C ILE A 88 -9.89 -11.82 4.92
N TYR A 89 -8.94 -11.41 5.76
CA TYR A 89 -8.81 -12.00 7.11
C TYR A 89 -10.02 -11.77 7.99
N LEU A 90 -10.67 -10.60 7.88
CA LEU A 90 -11.89 -10.34 8.61
C LEU A 90 -13.04 -11.24 8.11
N VAL A 91 -13.13 -11.41 6.80
CA VAL A 91 -14.17 -12.27 6.22
C VAL A 91 -13.93 -13.74 6.58
N GLU A 92 -12.68 -14.22 6.57
CA GLU A 92 -12.33 -15.55 7.08
C GLU A 92 -12.77 -15.75 8.54
N ASP A 93 -12.58 -14.73 9.39
CA ASP A 93 -13.06 -14.75 10.77
C ASP A 93 -14.61 -14.76 10.85
N ILE A 94 -15.32 -14.17 9.89
CA ILE A 94 -16.78 -14.23 9.75
C ILE A 94 -17.22 -15.63 9.31
N GLU A 95 -16.64 -16.15 8.24
CA GLU A 95 -16.95 -17.45 7.66
C GLU A 95 -16.66 -18.61 8.63
N SER A 96 -15.56 -18.53 9.39
CA SER A 96 -15.18 -19.51 10.41
C SER A 96 -15.98 -19.40 11.71
N GLY A 97 -16.88 -18.43 11.84
CA GLY A 97 -17.68 -18.20 13.04
C GLY A 97 -16.93 -17.56 14.21
N VAL A 98 -15.64 -17.24 14.05
CA VAL A 98 -14.84 -16.53 15.06
C VAL A 98 -15.43 -15.15 15.35
N PHE A 99 -15.94 -14.47 14.32
CA PHE A 99 -16.59 -13.17 14.46
C PHE A 99 -17.81 -13.22 15.38
N LYS A 100 -18.64 -14.28 15.30
CA LYS A 100 -19.79 -14.48 16.21
C LYS A 100 -19.35 -14.61 17.66
N ARG A 101 -18.22 -15.28 17.91
CA ARG A 101 -17.64 -15.37 19.26
C ARG A 101 -17.17 -14.01 19.78
N TYR A 102 -16.62 -13.15 18.93
CA TYR A 102 -16.29 -11.78 19.35
C TYR A 102 -17.51 -10.96 19.71
N GLN A 103 -18.64 -11.15 19.00
CA GLN A 103 -19.88 -10.44 19.29
C GLN A 103 -20.49 -10.84 20.64
N SER A 104 -20.24 -12.07 21.13
CA SER A 104 -20.70 -12.55 22.45
C SER A 104 -19.77 -12.14 23.60
N MET A 105 -18.60 -11.55 23.32
CA MET A 105 -17.64 -11.07 24.30
C MET A 105 -17.82 -9.56 24.52
N PRO A 106 -17.45 -9.02 25.69
CA PRO A 106 -17.48 -7.58 25.96
C PRO A 106 -16.30 -6.86 25.24
N ILE A 107 -16.24 -7.00 23.91
CA ILE A 107 -15.21 -6.41 23.05
C ILE A 107 -15.82 -5.26 22.27
N SER A 108 -15.07 -4.15 22.15
CA SER A 108 -15.48 -3.00 21.34
C SER A 108 -15.58 -3.39 19.87
N ARG A 109 -16.70 -3.06 19.22
CA ARG A 109 -16.90 -3.25 17.78
C ARG A 109 -15.85 -2.54 16.94
N TRP A 110 -15.39 -1.38 17.40
CA TRP A 110 -14.31 -0.63 16.77
C TRP A 110 -12.96 -1.36 16.82
N ALA A 111 -12.66 -2.06 17.92
CA ALA A 111 -11.43 -2.84 18.01
C ALA A 111 -11.42 -4.00 16.99
N ILE A 112 -12.56 -4.60 16.72
CA ILE A 112 -12.70 -5.69 15.74
C ILE A 112 -12.47 -5.19 14.30
N ILE A 113 -12.91 -3.95 13.98
CA ILE A 113 -12.74 -3.36 12.64
C ILE A 113 -11.34 -2.78 12.47
N LEU A 114 -10.82 -2.08 13.48
CA LEU A 114 -9.52 -1.42 13.40
C LEU A 114 -8.34 -2.41 13.44
N ALA A 115 -8.50 -3.57 14.07
CA ALA A 115 -7.42 -4.56 14.13
C ALA A 115 -6.97 -5.04 12.74
N PRO A 116 -7.84 -5.49 11.81
CA PRO A 116 -7.43 -5.83 10.46
C PRO A 116 -6.88 -4.63 9.66
N MET A 117 -7.39 -3.41 9.90
CA MET A 117 -6.85 -2.21 9.28
C MET A 117 -5.40 -1.95 9.71
N ASN A 118 -5.11 -2.05 11.00
CA ASN A 118 -3.74 -1.94 11.51
C ASN A 118 -2.81 -3.00 10.92
N VAL A 119 -3.30 -4.22 10.75
CA VAL A 119 -2.52 -5.30 10.12
C VAL A 119 -2.24 -4.99 8.66
N GLY A 120 -3.23 -4.46 7.93
CA GLY A 120 -3.05 -4.01 6.55
C GLY A 120 -2.00 -2.91 6.44
N ALA A 121 -2.08 -1.88 7.29
CA ALA A 121 -1.10 -0.81 7.33
C ALA A 121 0.31 -1.33 7.69
N PHE A 122 0.41 -2.25 8.63
CA PHE A 122 1.68 -2.90 8.99
C PHE A 122 2.29 -3.70 7.82
N ARG A 123 1.47 -4.41 7.04
CA ARG A 123 1.92 -5.14 5.84
C ARG A 123 2.45 -4.18 4.78
N VAL A 124 1.72 -3.10 4.51
CA VAL A 124 2.17 -2.07 3.57
C VAL A 124 3.47 -1.46 4.05
N LEU A 125 3.59 -1.15 5.34
CA LEU A 125 4.82 -0.60 5.92
C LEU A 125 6.02 -1.54 5.74
N LEU A 126 5.86 -2.84 6.02
CA LEU A 126 6.92 -3.83 5.83
C LEU A 126 7.35 -3.95 4.37
N GLN A 127 6.39 -4.03 3.45
CA GLN A 127 6.70 -4.14 2.02
C GLN A 127 7.32 -2.85 1.49
N SER A 128 6.79 -1.70 1.88
CA SER A 128 7.37 -0.40 1.51
C SER A 128 8.79 -0.25 2.03
N GLY A 129 9.06 -0.70 3.25
CA GLY A 129 10.41 -0.73 3.81
C GLY A 129 11.37 -1.61 3.03
N LEU A 130 10.91 -2.79 2.59
CA LEU A 130 11.72 -3.68 1.76
C LEU A 130 11.99 -3.08 0.37
N ILE A 131 10.99 -2.53 -0.29
CA ILE A 131 11.14 -1.87 -1.60
C ILE A 131 12.05 -0.66 -1.50
N LEU A 132 11.88 0.14 -0.45
CA LEU A 132 12.75 1.27 -0.17
C LEU A 132 14.21 0.84 0.03
N PHE A 133 14.43 -0.22 0.81
CA PHE A 133 15.76 -0.80 1.03
C PHE A 133 16.40 -1.28 -0.28
N ILE A 134 15.65 -1.96 -1.14
CA ILE A 134 16.09 -2.36 -2.47
C ILE A 134 16.41 -1.12 -3.32
N GLY A 135 15.55 -0.11 -3.30
CA GLY A 135 15.76 1.16 -4.01
C GLY A 135 17.09 1.84 -3.64
N ILE A 136 17.43 1.87 -2.34
CA ILE A 136 18.70 2.42 -1.86
C ILE A 136 19.89 1.63 -2.44
N ILE A 137 19.81 0.30 -2.44
CA ILE A 137 20.88 -0.56 -2.98
C ILE A 137 21.12 -0.28 -4.47
N ILE A 138 20.05 0.00 -5.22
CA ILE A 138 20.13 0.29 -6.66
C ILE A 138 20.57 1.73 -6.93
N GLY A 139 20.57 2.62 -5.91
CA GLY A 139 21.08 3.99 -6.02
C GLY A 139 19.99 5.06 -5.91
N ALA A 140 18.85 4.76 -5.31
CA ALA A 140 17.87 5.78 -4.95
C ALA A 140 18.45 6.71 -3.89
N ASP A 141 18.35 8.01 -4.13
CA ASP A 141 18.84 9.04 -3.22
C ASP A 141 17.66 9.96 -2.82
N PRO A 142 17.21 9.88 -1.56
CA PRO A 142 16.10 10.70 -1.11
C PRO A 142 16.52 12.17 -1.00
N ALA A 143 15.70 13.06 -1.55
CA ALA A 143 15.96 14.49 -1.60
C ALA A 143 16.22 15.13 -0.21
N VAL A 144 15.67 14.55 0.85
CA VAL A 144 15.74 15.05 2.25
C VAL A 144 16.59 14.12 3.15
N GLY A 145 17.45 13.28 2.56
CA GLY A 145 18.30 12.36 3.30
C GLY A 145 17.50 11.34 4.14
N SER A 146 17.99 10.97 5.31
CA SER A 146 17.36 9.97 6.18
C SER A 146 15.96 10.32 6.67
N ILE A 147 15.60 11.60 6.74
CA ILE A 147 14.25 12.06 7.11
C ILE A 147 13.25 11.71 6.00
N GLY A 148 13.67 11.76 4.73
CA GLY A 148 12.84 11.38 3.59
C GLY A 148 12.30 9.95 3.72
N PHE A 149 13.12 9.02 4.18
CA PHE A 149 12.66 7.63 4.42
C PHE A 149 11.53 7.54 5.44
N LEU A 150 11.61 8.29 6.54
CA LEU A 150 10.57 8.31 7.56
C LEU A 150 9.28 8.92 7.01
N ILE A 151 9.38 9.97 6.18
CA ILE A 151 8.23 10.59 5.54
C ILE A 151 7.55 9.59 4.61
N VAL A 152 8.30 8.96 3.72
CA VAL A 152 7.77 7.95 2.77
C VAL A 152 7.09 6.79 3.50
N LEU A 153 7.73 6.23 4.55
CA LEU A 153 7.14 5.16 5.35
C LEU A 153 5.89 5.62 6.10
N SER A 154 5.85 6.86 6.57
CA SER A 154 4.67 7.42 7.24
C SER A 154 3.50 7.58 6.26
N ILE A 155 3.76 8.10 5.07
CA ILE A 155 2.76 8.22 4.00
C ILE A 155 2.26 6.83 3.59
N ALA A 156 3.18 5.86 3.40
CA ALA A 156 2.83 4.48 3.06
C ALA A 156 1.96 3.82 4.14
N PHE A 157 2.25 4.07 5.43
CA PHE A 157 1.45 3.56 6.54
C PHE A 157 0.03 4.14 6.54
N ILE A 158 -0.11 5.47 6.41
CA ILE A 158 -1.41 6.16 6.40
C ILE A 158 -2.23 5.69 5.19
N TRP A 159 -1.61 5.63 4.02
CA TRP A 159 -2.22 5.14 2.80
C TRP A 159 -2.66 3.68 2.93
N GLY A 160 -1.78 2.82 3.46
CA GLY A 160 -2.07 1.41 3.72
C GLY A 160 -3.24 1.22 4.68
N MET A 161 -3.36 2.06 5.72
CA MET A 161 -4.48 2.04 6.66
C MET A 161 -5.80 2.42 5.98
N GLY A 162 -5.80 3.46 5.14
CA GLY A 162 -6.98 3.85 4.36
C GLY A 162 -7.42 2.76 3.40
N PHE A 163 -6.46 2.16 2.69
CA PHE A 163 -6.73 1.10 1.74
C PHE A 163 -7.19 -0.21 2.41
N ALA A 164 -6.62 -0.55 3.54
CA ALA A 164 -7.08 -1.66 4.36
C ALA A 164 -8.52 -1.44 4.85
N GLY A 165 -8.87 -0.20 5.23
CA GLY A 165 -10.23 0.17 5.61
C GLY A 165 -11.24 -0.04 4.47
N TYR A 166 -10.87 0.37 3.25
CA TYR A 166 -11.67 0.10 2.05
C TYR A 166 -11.91 -1.41 1.85
N SER A 167 -10.84 -2.20 1.93
CA SER A 167 -10.93 -3.66 1.79
C SER A 167 -11.78 -4.33 2.87
N VAL A 168 -11.64 -3.88 4.13
CA VAL A 168 -12.45 -4.33 5.26
C VAL A 168 -13.93 -4.01 5.02
N ALA A 169 -14.25 -2.79 4.58
CA ALA A 169 -15.62 -2.38 4.28
C ALA A 169 -16.22 -3.21 3.14
N ALA A 170 -15.46 -3.45 2.07
CA ALA A 170 -15.87 -4.27 0.96
C ALA A 170 -16.11 -5.74 1.39
N GLY A 171 -15.22 -6.29 2.21
CA GLY A 171 -15.33 -7.63 2.76
C GLY A 171 -16.58 -7.81 3.61
N VAL A 172 -16.83 -6.89 4.52
CA VAL A 172 -18.04 -6.92 5.36
C VAL A 172 -19.31 -6.79 4.52
N LYS A 173 -19.31 -5.91 3.50
CA LYS A 173 -20.46 -5.70 2.62
C LYS A 173 -20.76 -6.92 1.75
N SER A 174 -19.73 -7.57 1.21
CA SER A 174 -19.88 -8.75 0.35
C SER A 174 -20.16 -10.03 1.12
N GLY A 175 -19.73 -10.09 2.39
CA GLY A 175 -19.82 -11.28 3.23
C GLY A 175 -19.01 -12.48 2.73
N SER A 176 -18.08 -12.25 1.76
CA SER A 176 -17.28 -13.31 1.16
C SER A 176 -15.85 -12.86 0.90
N SER A 177 -14.90 -13.78 1.07
CA SER A 177 -13.48 -13.56 0.78
C SER A 177 -13.25 -13.19 -0.69
N GLN A 178 -14.04 -13.76 -1.60
CA GLN A 178 -14.00 -13.43 -3.03
C GLN A 178 -14.43 -11.99 -3.31
N GLY A 179 -15.49 -11.49 -2.63
CA GLY A 179 -15.95 -10.12 -2.77
C GLY A 179 -14.94 -9.11 -2.22
N ALA A 180 -14.29 -9.41 -1.10
CA ALA A 180 -13.19 -8.61 -0.58
C ALA A 180 -12.01 -8.55 -1.56
N GLN A 181 -11.68 -9.67 -2.19
CA GLN A 181 -10.61 -9.74 -3.19
C GLN A 181 -10.97 -9.01 -4.49
N ALA A 182 -12.21 -9.14 -4.98
CA ALA A 182 -12.68 -8.41 -6.16
C ALA A 182 -12.58 -6.89 -5.96
N ALA A 183 -12.92 -6.39 -4.77
CA ALA A 183 -12.76 -4.98 -4.44
C ALA A 183 -11.29 -4.52 -4.51
N THR A 184 -10.34 -5.39 -4.19
CA THR A 184 -8.91 -5.10 -4.30
C THR A 184 -8.49 -4.86 -5.76
N PHE A 185 -9.06 -5.61 -6.71
CA PHE A 185 -8.75 -5.43 -8.13
C PHE A 185 -9.22 -4.07 -8.68
N LEU A 186 -10.18 -3.43 -8.05
CA LEU A 186 -10.61 -2.08 -8.43
C LEU A 186 -9.49 -1.03 -8.23
N PHE A 187 -8.49 -1.36 -7.43
CA PHE A 187 -7.33 -0.50 -7.21
C PHE A 187 -6.33 -0.51 -8.38
N PHE A 188 -6.30 -1.58 -9.19
CA PHE A 188 -5.43 -1.62 -10.36
C PHE A 188 -5.68 -0.46 -11.33
N PRO A 189 -6.93 -0.18 -11.76
CA PRO A 189 -7.20 1.01 -12.56
C PRO A 189 -6.72 2.30 -11.88
N ALA A 190 -6.86 2.43 -10.58
CA ALA A 190 -6.43 3.63 -9.86
C ALA A 190 -4.91 3.84 -9.94
N ILE A 191 -4.11 2.78 -9.85
CA ILE A 191 -2.65 2.89 -10.06
C ILE A 191 -2.33 3.34 -11.49
N PHE A 192 -2.97 2.74 -12.50
CA PHE A 192 -2.69 3.06 -13.91
C PHE A 192 -3.20 4.44 -14.34
N LEU A 193 -4.21 4.98 -13.67
CA LEU A 193 -4.72 6.34 -13.88
C LEU A 193 -3.91 7.40 -13.11
N ALA A 194 -2.97 7.00 -12.27
CA ALA A 194 -2.02 7.89 -11.62
C ALA A 194 -0.80 8.16 -12.54
N PRO A 195 0.05 9.14 -12.25
CA PRO A 195 1.28 9.42 -13.00
C PRO A 195 2.35 8.34 -12.73
N THR A 196 2.03 7.11 -13.12
CA THR A 196 2.86 5.92 -12.86
C THR A 196 3.99 5.79 -13.86
N PHE A 197 3.77 6.19 -15.12
CA PHE A 197 4.71 5.99 -16.22
C PHE A 197 5.43 7.26 -16.62
N VAL A 198 4.77 8.40 -16.44
CA VAL A 198 5.25 9.72 -16.83
C VAL A 198 4.80 10.74 -15.78
N PRO A 199 5.58 11.81 -15.56
CA PRO A 199 5.18 12.89 -14.67
C PRO A 199 3.83 13.48 -15.08
N ARG A 200 3.11 14.05 -14.09
CA ARG A 200 1.76 14.60 -14.29
C ARG A 200 1.70 15.64 -15.40
N GLU A 201 2.75 16.44 -15.56
CA GLU A 201 2.86 17.50 -16.57
C GLU A 201 2.89 16.95 -18.01
N ALA A 202 3.22 15.66 -18.18
CA ALA A 202 3.22 14.99 -19.47
C ALA A 202 1.86 14.37 -19.83
N LEU A 203 0.98 14.22 -18.86
CA LEU A 203 -0.36 13.68 -19.10
C LEU A 203 -1.19 14.69 -19.88
N LYS A 204 -1.98 14.21 -20.84
CA LYS A 204 -2.84 15.04 -21.69
C LYS A 204 -4.24 14.47 -21.81
N GLY A 205 -5.21 15.37 -22.00
CA GLY A 205 -6.59 15.01 -22.29
C GLY A 205 -7.29 14.37 -21.07
N TRP A 206 -8.06 13.32 -21.31
CA TRP A 206 -8.86 12.67 -20.28
C TRP A 206 -8.04 12.06 -19.15
N LEU A 207 -6.81 11.61 -19.45
CA LEU A 207 -5.92 11.01 -18.46
C LEU A 207 -5.40 12.04 -17.44
N GLU A 208 -5.12 13.25 -17.87
CA GLU A 208 -4.77 14.37 -17.00
C GLU A 208 -5.91 14.67 -15.99
N THR A 209 -7.15 14.71 -16.50
CA THR A 209 -8.33 14.92 -15.66
C THR A 209 -8.53 13.76 -14.68
N ALA A 210 -8.40 12.52 -15.15
CA ALA A 210 -8.51 11.33 -14.30
C ALA A 210 -7.45 11.30 -13.20
N ALA A 211 -6.20 11.62 -13.52
CA ALA A 211 -5.11 11.72 -12.55
C ALA A 211 -5.35 12.81 -11.51
N ALA A 212 -5.96 13.94 -11.90
CA ALA A 212 -6.27 15.03 -10.97
C ALA A 212 -7.29 14.66 -9.89
N TYR A 213 -8.21 13.74 -10.18
CA TYR A 213 -9.21 13.25 -9.20
C TYR A 213 -8.76 11.97 -8.48
N ASN A 214 -7.65 11.38 -8.89
CA ASN A 214 -7.17 10.12 -8.32
C ASN A 214 -6.36 10.36 -7.04
N PRO A 215 -6.79 9.85 -5.88
CA PRO A 215 -6.05 10.03 -4.63
C PRO A 215 -4.64 9.40 -4.66
N THR A 216 -4.46 8.36 -5.48
CA THR A 216 -3.15 7.70 -5.66
C THR A 216 -2.10 8.65 -6.24
N THR A 217 -2.51 9.59 -7.10
CA THR A 217 -1.64 10.61 -7.67
C THR A 217 -0.96 11.43 -6.58
N TYR A 218 -1.76 11.95 -5.65
CA TYR A 218 -1.24 12.79 -4.56
C TYR A 218 -0.33 12.02 -3.60
N VAL A 219 -0.58 10.73 -3.42
CA VAL A 219 0.27 9.87 -2.59
C VAL A 219 1.62 9.64 -3.26
N ILE A 220 1.65 9.42 -4.57
CA ILE A 220 2.89 9.26 -5.34
C ILE A 220 3.68 10.58 -5.35
N GLU A 221 3.02 11.71 -5.59
CA GLU A 221 3.65 13.03 -5.63
C GLU A 221 4.18 13.49 -4.25
N ALA A 222 3.61 12.97 -3.15
CA ALA A 222 4.03 13.31 -1.79
C ALA A 222 5.22 12.48 -1.29
N MET A 223 5.61 11.43 -1.99
CA MET A 223 6.74 10.54 -1.67
C MET A 223 8.00 10.93 -2.43
#